data_93ce751cf47a5ef6bfe7ede4e567fccc
#
_entry.id   93ce751cf47a5ef6bfe7ede4e567fccc
#
_cell.length_a   1.000
_cell.length_b   1.000
_cell.length_c   1.000
_cell.angle_alpha   90.00
_cell.angle_beta   90.00
_cell.angle_gamma   90.00
#
_symmetry.space_group_name_H-M   'P 1'
#
loop_
_entity.id
_entity.type
_entity.pdbx_description
1 polymer ?
#
loop_
_entity_poly.entity_id
_entity_poly.type
_entity_poly.pdbx_seq_one_letter_code
_entity_poly.pdbx_strand_id
1 'polypeptide(L)'
;MKNILRILISCAVLISGLFPQVLAQTVVDSELTLNEISHIQLGDETFDLNATLLLEWKTEASQDSDSESKVVERLTGKELVETLNNLWYPQVAIGNRASKRESEDYILIIRDDGTHQLIERFNVTISLHPEIATYPFGNLDLFVSLHAAHKEIDQLILNPTKFELRDGSASEIIRGNWSFSGERTIGNLFYSLTNDDTELFSMNEFHFIMHHDFSDGFFKIILPVFLIILLSLLLNNFSSLAFAANADWRIGGQLTLLLTVLALKFSLESELPQTHYLNFSDAMFIVVLVVTIFNLVVGILINNLYQKQGDVIARPIEKILETVVPLFAVALISLAFYLTFI
;
A
#
# COMPACT_ATOMS: atom_id res chain seq x y z
N MET A 1 34.05 68.88 5.74
CA MET A 1 32.77 68.39 6.19
C MET A 1 31.81 67.93 5.05
N LYS A 2 31.64 68.72 3.97
CA LYS A 2 30.73 68.33 2.85
C LYS A 2 31.09 66.98 2.11
N ASN A 3 32.38 66.65 2.00
CA ASN A 3 32.83 65.47 1.30
C ASN A 3 32.67 64.17 2.12
N ILE A 4 32.75 64.22 3.45
CA ILE A 4 32.51 63.06 4.36
C ILE A 4 31.05 62.73 4.41
N LEU A 5 30.17 63.73 4.36
CA LEU A 5 28.72 63.51 4.32
C LEU A 5 28.26 62.83 3.01
N ARG A 6 28.90 63.15 1.86
CA ARG A 6 28.63 62.49 0.58
C ARG A 6 29.07 61.06 0.54
N ILE A 7 30.23 60.71 1.15
CA ILE A 7 30.72 59.33 1.26
C ILE A 7 29.82 58.49 2.17
N LEU A 8 29.36 59.04 3.30
CA LEU A 8 28.44 58.37 4.21
C LEU A 8 27.06 58.11 3.57
N ILE A 9 26.53 59.07 2.79
CA ILE A 9 25.27 58.87 2.06
C ILE A 9 25.45 57.84 0.93
N SER A 10 26.57 57.83 0.22
CA SER A 10 26.86 56.85 -0.82
C SER A 10 27.04 55.44 -0.24
N CYS A 11 27.67 55.29 0.93
CA CYS A 11 27.74 54.00 1.63
C CYS A 11 26.39 53.51 2.17
N ALA A 12 25.55 54.42 2.65
CA ALA A 12 24.19 54.06 3.13
C ALA A 12 23.29 53.57 1.99
N VAL A 13 23.41 54.14 0.79
CA VAL A 13 22.66 53.71 -0.41
C VAL A 13 23.18 52.36 -0.95
N LEU A 14 24.49 52.10 -0.83
CA LEU A 14 25.08 50.80 -1.21
C LEU A 14 24.73 49.66 -0.23
N ILE A 15 24.53 49.97 1.05
CA ILE A 15 24.13 49.00 2.06
C ILE A 15 22.64 48.63 1.96
N SER A 16 21.78 49.57 1.54
CA SER A 16 20.34 49.28 1.33
C SER A 16 20.05 48.41 0.10
N GLY A 17 21.01 48.28 -0.83
CA GLY A 17 20.90 47.37 -1.98
C GLY A 17 21.39 45.93 -1.75
N LEU A 18 21.92 45.64 -0.55
CA LEU A 18 22.50 44.34 -0.20
C LEU A 18 21.65 43.47 0.77
N PHE A 19 20.46 43.93 1.13
CA PHE A 19 19.51 43.08 1.79
C PHE A 19 18.94 42.14 0.73
N PRO A 20 19.18 40.78 0.84
CA PRO A 20 18.42 39.87 0.01
C PRO A 20 16.95 40.17 0.28
N GLN A 21 16.17 40.45 -0.75
CA GLN A 21 14.72 40.43 -0.64
C GLN A 21 14.38 39.00 -0.15
N VAL A 22 14.00 38.86 1.11
CA VAL A 22 13.36 37.69 1.60
C VAL A 22 12.06 37.59 0.78
N LEU A 23 12.08 36.78 -0.27
CA LEU A 23 10.88 36.45 -1.02
C LEU A 23 9.90 35.86 0.02
N ALA A 24 8.75 36.48 0.15
CA ALA A 24 7.73 36.01 1.08
C ALA A 24 7.36 34.59 0.66
N GLN A 25 7.62 33.61 1.56
CA GLN A 25 7.29 32.23 1.36
C GLN A 25 5.77 32.08 1.34
N THR A 26 5.24 31.47 0.29
CA THR A 26 3.80 31.20 0.18
C THR A 26 3.48 29.89 0.85
N VAL A 27 2.66 29.93 1.89
CA VAL A 27 2.11 28.72 2.50
C VAL A 27 0.81 28.38 1.77
N VAL A 28 0.72 27.12 1.34
CA VAL A 28 -0.45 26.57 0.66
C VAL A 28 -1.02 25.46 1.53
N ASP A 29 -2.19 25.70 2.07
CA ASP A 29 -2.92 24.69 2.81
C ASP A 29 -3.49 23.67 1.82
N SER A 30 -3.32 22.39 2.11
CA SER A 30 -3.77 21.28 1.28
C SER A 30 -4.70 20.36 2.05
N GLU A 31 -5.88 20.13 1.49
CA GLU A 31 -6.84 19.16 2.02
C GLU A 31 -7.10 18.11 0.96
N LEU A 32 -7.11 16.84 1.39
CA LEU A 32 -7.41 15.71 0.51
C LEU A 32 -8.63 14.97 1.03
N THR A 33 -9.66 14.86 0.19
CA THR A 33 -10.86 14.08 0.47
C THR A 33 -10.89 12.86 -0.45
N LEU A 34 -10.94 11.66 0.11
CA LEU A 34 -11.09 10.43 -0.64
C LEU A 34 -12.55 10.22 -1.03
N ASN A 35 -12.82 10.12 -2.33
CA ASN A 35 -14.15 9.86 -2.86
C ASN A 35 -14.38 8.37 -3.12
N GLU A 36 -13.37 7.68 -3.67
CA GLU A 36 -13.41 6.24 -3.97
C GLU A 36 -11.98 5.68 -4.07
N ILE A 37 -11.80 4.48 -3.52
CA ILE A 37 -10.61 3.64 -3.70
C ILE A 37 -11.08 2.32 -4.31
N SER A 38 -10.47 1.93 -5.42
CA SER A 38 -10.83 0.70 -6.11
C SER A 38 -9.60 0.03 -6.72
N HIS A 39 -9.78 -1.21 -7.21
CA HIS A 39 -8.74 -1.97 -7.90
C HIS A 39 -7.39 -2.00 -7.15
N ILE A 40 -7.42 -2.29 -5.83
CA ILE A 40 -6.17 -2.52 -5.08
C ILE A 40 -5.57 -3.83 -5.57
N GLN A 41 -4.55 -3.74 -6.42
CA GLN A 41 -3.87 -4.87 -7.05
C GLN A 41 -2.47 -5.00 -6.47
N LEU A 42 -2.30 -5.93 -5.55
CA LEU A 42 -1.00 -6.13 -4.90
C LEU A 42 0.05 -6.60 -5.90
N GLY A 43 -0.31 -7.50 -6.84
CA GLY A 43 0.59 -8.04 -7.85
C GLY A 43 1.13 -6.98 -8.82
N ASP A 44 0.31 -6.01 -9.18
CA ASP A 44 0.68 -4.89 -10.06
C ASP A 44 1.23 -3.69 -9.26
N GLU A 45 1.23 -3.78 -7.93
CA GLU A 45 1.67 -2.71 -7.01
C GLU A 45 0.96 -1.38 -7.29
N THR A 46 -0.37 -1.43 -7.52
CA THR A 46 -1.18 -0.25 -7.84
C THR A 46 -2.56 -0.27 -7.19
N PHE A 47 -3.16 0.90 -7.10
CA PHE A 47 -4.58 1.08 -6.80
C PHE A 47 -5.14 2.30 -7.52
N ASP A 48 -6.45 2.29 -7.78
CA ASP A 48 -7.14 3.42 -8.40
C ASP A 48 -7.76 4.30 -7.32
N LEU A 49 -7.57 5.61 -7.48
CA LEU A 49 -8.02 6.63 -6.56
C LEU A 49 -8.86 7.67 -7.30
N ASN A 50 -10.08 7.93 -6.79
CA ASN A 50 -10.83 9.15 -7.05
C ASN A 50 -10.77 10.02 -5.78
N ALA A 51 -10.27 11.23 -5.90
CA ALA A 51 -10.12 12.14 -4.77
C ALA A 51 -10.45 13.58 -5.16
N THR A 52 -10.71 14.39 -4.14
CA THR A 52 -10.85 15.85 -4.24
C THR A 52 -9.71 16.50 -3.48
N LEU A 53 -8.93 17.31 -4.19
CA LEU A 53 -7.86 18.12 -3.63
C LEU A 53 -8.35 19.57 -3.53
N LEU A 54 -8.24 20.15 -2.33
CA LEU A 54 -8.43 21.57 -2.09
C LEU A 54 -7.08 22.17 -1.75
N LEU A 55 -6.70 23.21 -2.49
CA LEU A 55 -5.53 24.05 -2.23
C LEU A 55 -6.01 25.45 -1.84
N GLU A 56 -5.58 25.94 -0.69
CA GLU A 56 -5.90 27.28 -0.22
C GLU A 56 -4.62 28.08 -0.02
N TRP A 57 -4.59 29.31 -0.53
CA TRP A 57 -3.46 30.23 -0.36
C TRP A 57 -3.95 31.68 -0.29
N LYS A 58 -3.12 32.56 0.28
CA LYS A 58 -3.37 34.00 0.34
C LYS A 58 -2.43 34.74 -0.57
N THR A 59 -2.96 35.73 -1.25
CA THR A 59 -2.18 36.76 -1.97
C THR A 59 -2.04 38.01 -1.09
N GLU A 60 -0.88 38.66 -1.15
CA GLU A 60 -0.51 39.81 -0.26
C GLU A 60 -1.47 41.02 -0.28
N ALA A 61 -2.60 40.96 -0.98
CA ALA A 61 -3.40 42.14 -1.34
C ALA A 61 -4.49 42.56 -0.34
N SER A 62 -4.65 41.92 0.83
CA SER A 62 -5.61 42.45 1.82
C SER A 62 -5.25 42.16 3.27
N GLN A 63 -4.56 43.10 3.89
CA GLN A 63 -4.58 43.28 5.34
C GLN A 63 -5.82 44.13 5.67
N ASP A 64 -6.75 43.56 6.38
CA ASP A 64 -7.86 44.10 7.17
C ASP A 64 -9.22 43.55 6.77
N SER A 65 -9.64 42.52 7.51
CA SER A 65 -11.05 42.49 8.00
C SER A 65 -11.23 41.31 9.00
N ASP A 66 -11.60 41.66 10.22
CA ASP A 66 -12.22 40.77 11.23
C ASP A 66 -13.69 40.36 10.85
N SER A 67 -14.08 40.56 9.59
CA SER A 67 -15.38 40.18 9.07
C SER A 67 -15.33 38.83 8.36
N GLU A 68 -16.37 38.02 8.48
CA GLU A 68 -16.53 36.76 7.70
C GLU A 68 -16.23 37.03 6.22
N SER A 69 -15.18 36.38 5.69
CA SER A 69 -14.74 36.57 4.31
C SER A 69 -15.81 36.09 3.33
N LYS A 70 -16.22 36.95 2.39
CA LYS A 70 -17.26 36.67 1.42
C LYS A 70 -16.67 36.20 0.10
N VAL A 71 -17.34 35.23 -0.53
CA VAL A 71 -16.98 34.82 -1.88
C VAL A 71 -17.30 35.98 -2.85
N VAL A 72 -16.26 36.47 -3.53
CA VAL A 72 -16.37 37.51 -4.55
C VAL A 72 -16.62 36.88 -5.91
N GLU A 73 -15.93 35.78 -6.21
CA GLU A 73 -15.99 35.15 -7.52
C GLU A 73 -15.85 33.62 -7.41
N ARG A 74 -16.59 32.91 -8.27
CA ARG A 74 -16.50 31.45 -8.42
C ARG A 74 -16.39 31.12 -9.91
N LEU A 75 -15.22 30.62 -10.31
CA LEU A 75 -14.88 30.36 -11.69
C LEU A 75 -14.87 28.86 -11.98
N THR A 76 -15.41 28.48 -13.14
CA THR A 76 -15.45 27.11 -13.66
C THR A 76 -15.24 27.10 -15.17
N GLY A 77 -14.89 25.96 -15.74
CA GLY A 77 -14.82 25.77 -17.19
C GLY A 77 -13.85 26.73 -17.90
N LYS A 78 -14.30 27.41 -18.94
CA LYS A 78 -13.43 28.26 -19.78
C LYS A 78 -12.92 29.51 -19.05
N GLU A 79 -13.76 30.14 -18.27
CA GLU A 79 -13.38 31.34 -17.48
C GLU A 79 -12.27 31.01 -16.48
N LEU A 80 -12.36 29.83 -15.85
CA LEU A 80 -11.31 29.33 -14.98
C LEU A 80 -9.97 29.19 -15.71
N VAL A 81 -9.96 28.54 -16.89
CA VAL A 81 -8.73 28.33 -17.68
C VAL A 81 -8.09 29.65 -18.08
N GLU A 82 -8.89 30.63 -18.53
CA GLU A 82 -8.41 31.97 -18.88
C GLU A 82 -7.82 32.68 -17.67
N THR A 83 -8.45 32.57 -16.50
CA THR A 83 -7.97 33.17 -15.26
C THR A 83 -6.68 32.50 -14.78
N LEU A 84 -6.59 31.17 -14.78
CA LEU A 84 -5.40 30.44 -14.37
C LEU A 84 -4.18 30.68 -15.28
N ASN A 85 -4.39 31.04 -16.55
CA ASN A 85 -3.30 31.43 -17.45
C ASN A 85 -2.66 32.78 -17.06
N ASN A 86 -3.40 33.63 -16.35
CA ASN A 86 -2.97 35.00 -15.97
C ASN A 86 -2.69 35.14 -14.47
N LEU A 87 -3.23 34.25 -13.65
CA LEU A 87 -3.06 34.22 -12.19
C LEU A 87 -2.02 33.18 -11.81
N TRP A 88 -1.10 33.55 -10.92
CA TRP A 88 -0.27 32.55 -10.28
C TRP A 88 -1.12 31.66 -9.35
N TYR A 89 -0.96 30.37 -9.46
CA TYR A 89 -1.57 29.40 -8.56
C TYR A 89 -0.58 28.26 -8.23
N PRO A 90 -0.72 27.59 -7.05
CA PRO A 90 0.15 26.49 -6.66
C PRO A 90 -0.08 25.27 -7.57
N GLN A 91 0.95 24.87 -8.29
CA GLN A 91 0.92 23.65 -9.08
C GLN A 91 1.41 22.48 -8.23
N VAL A 92 0.56 21.49 -8.07
CA VAL A 92 0.83 20.29 -7.26
C VAL A 92 0.79 19.06 -8.13
N ALA A 93 1.81 18.23 -8.01
CA ALA A 93 1.90 16.93 -8.67
C ALA A 93 1.65 15.79 -7.66
N ILE A 94 1.17 14.65 -8.15
CA ILE A 94 1.14 13.41 -7.37
C ILE A 94 2.43 12.67 -7.65
N GLY A 95 3.26 12.50 -6.61
CA GLY A 95 4.61 11.95 -6.73
C GLY A 95 4.64 10.45 -7.02
N ASN A 96 3.76 9.69 -6.39
CA ASN A 96 3.69 8.24 -6.52
C ASN A 96 2.62 7.74 -7.52
N ARG A 97 2.30 8.56 -8.54
CA ARG A 97 1.34 8.17 -9.58
C ARG A 97 1.93 7.13 -10.54
N ALA A 98 1.14 6.13 -10.89
CA ALA A 98 1.43 5.16 -11.95
C ALA A 98 0.81 5.58 -13.31
N SER A 99 -0.27 6.38 -13.27
CA SER A 99 -0.94 6.89 -14.48
C SER A 99 -0.94 8.42 -14.53
N LYS A 100 -1.40 8.97 -15.66
CA LYS A 100 -1.67 10.40 -15.74
C LYS A 100 -2.89 10.75 -14.89
N ARG A 101 -2.79 11.84 -14.10
CA ARG A 101 -3.93 12.39 -13.38
C ARG A 101 -4.96 12.92 -14.38
N GLU A 102 -6.18 12.45 -14.28
CA GLU A 102 -7.33 12.89 -15.07
C GLU A 102 -8.27 13.71 -14.19
N SER A 103 -8.33 15.01 -14.47
CA SER A 103 -9.16 15.95 -13.71
C SER A 103 -10.57 15.97 -14.29
N GLU A 104 -11.58 15.77 -13.44
CA GLU A 104 -12.99 15.80 -13.81
C GLU A 104 -13.57 17.21 -13.70
N ASP A 105 -13.34 17.84 -12.54
CA ASP A 105 -13.90 19.15 -12.19
C ASP A 105 -12.82 20.04 -11.60
N TYR A 106 -12.84 21.31 -12.01
CA TYR A 106 -12.02 22.39 -11.45
C TYR A 106 -12.90 23.55 -11.05
N ILE A 107 -12.68 24.09 -9.85
CA ILE A 107 -13.37 25.26 -9.32
C ILE A 107 -12.34 26.14 -8.65
N LEU A 108 -12.28 27.43 -9.02
CA LEU A 108 -11.54 28.46 -8.31
C LEU A 108 -12.52 29.38 -7.59
N ILE A 109 -12.31 29.57 -6.28
CA ILE A 109 -13.08 30.46 -5.43
C ILE A 109 -12.15 31.58 -4.98
N ILE A 110 -12.51 32.82 -5.23
CA ILE A 110 -11.78 34.01 -4.81
C ILE A 110 -12.62 34.72 -3.75
N ARG A 111 -11.99 35.05 -2.62
CA ARG A 111 -12.63 35.75 -1.50
C ARG A 111 -12.12 37.21 -1.40
N ASP A 112 -12.92 38.03 -0.73
CA ASP A 112 -12.63 39.45 -0.52
C ASP A 112 -11.43 39.72 0.39
N ASP A 113 -11.04 38.76 1.21
CA ASP A 113 -9.86 38.81 2.07
C ASP A 113 -8.55 38.38 1.35
N GLY A 114 -8.59 38.15 0.04
CA GLY A 114 -7.45 37.70 -0.77
C GLY A 114 -7.16 36.21 -0.66
N THR A 115 -8.03 35.43 -0.02
CA THR A 115 -7.94 33.99 0.02
C THR A 115 -8.43 33.40 -1.30
N HIS A 116 -7.64 32.50 -1.88
CA HIS A 116 -7.96 31.73 -3.08
C HIS A 116 -8.08 30.26 -2.72
N GLN A 117 -9.10 29.60 -3.21
CA GLN A 117 -9.30 28.16 -3.05
C GLN A 117 -9.44 27.50 -4.42
N LEU A 118 -8.54 26.58 -4.74
CA LEU A 118 -8.62 25.73 -5.94
C LEU A 118 -9.08 24.34 -5.53
N ILE A 119 -10.22 23.93 -6.02
CA ILE A 119 -10.80 22.61 -5.79
C ILE A 119 -10.67 21.81 -7.09
N GLU A 120 -10.03 20.66 -7.02
CA GLU A 120 -9.87 19.72 -8.13
C GLU A 120 -10.38 18.36 -7.74
N ARG A 121 -11.30 17.81 -8.52
CA ARG A 121 -11.67 16.40 -8.46
C ARG A 121 -10.97 15.64 -9.57
N PHE A 122 -10.31 14.54 -9.21
CA PHE A 122 -9.47 13.81 -10.16
C PHE A 122 -9.51 12.30 -9.95
N ASN A 123 -9.15 11.57 -11.02
CA ASN A 123 -8.87 10.15 -11.01
C ASN A 123 -7.39 9.92 -11.31
N VAL A 124 -6.79 8.94 -10.64
CA VAL A 124 -5.40 8.56 -10.86
C VAL A 124 -5.14 7.14 -10.36
N THR A 125 -4.30 6.40 -11.07
CA THR A 125 -3.72 5.15 -10.55
C THR A 125 -2.44 5.49 -9.78
N ILE A 126 -2.35 5.02 -8.56
CA ILE A 126 -1.24 5.27 -7.64
C ILE A 126 -0.37 4.00 -7.55
N SER A 127 0.95 4.17 -7.55
CA SER A 127 1.89 3.11 -7.22
C SER A 127 1.94 2.89 -5.72
N LEU A 128 1.94 1.64 -5.31
CA LEU A 128 2.08 1.25 -3.91
C LEU A 128 3.31 0.34 -3.74
N HIS A 129 3.85 0.30 -2.54
CA HIS A 129 4.92 -0.61 -2.16
C HIS A 129 4.44 -1.42 -0.96
N PRO A 130 3.70 -2.52 -1.19
CA PRO A 130 3.01 -3.22 -0.13
C PRO A 130 3.99 -4.04 0.72
N GLU A 131 3.91 -3.88 2.04
CA GLU A 131 4.52 -4.81 2.97
C GLU A 131 3.60 -6.01 3.18
N ILE A 132 3.87 -7.13 2.50
CA ILE A 132 3.03 -8.32 2.51
C ILE A 132 3.61 -9.49 3.32
N ALA A 133 4.54 -9.23 4.24
CA ALA A 133 5.16 -10.29 5.05
C ALA A 133 4.13 -11.17 5.77
N THR A 134 3.07 -10.58 6.28
CA THR A 134 2.00 -11.26 7.02
C THR A 134 0.75 -11.55 6.20
N TYR A 135 0.77 -11.29 4.89
CA TYR A 135 -0.39 -11.55 4.02
C TYR A 135 -0.91 -13.00 4.15
N PRO A 136 -2.22 -13.22 4.29
CA PRO A 136 -3.37 -12.30 4.12
C PRO A 136 -3.75 -11.51 5.39
N PHE A 137 -2.94 -11.54 6.41
CA PHE A 137 -3.14 -10.80 7.65
C PHE A 137 -2.32 -9.51 7.64
N GLY A 138 -2.65 -8.58 8.53
CA GLY A 138 -1.94 -7.33 8.67
C GLY A 138 -2.61 -6.17 7.94
N ASN A 139 -1.96 -5.02 7.99
CA ASN A 139 -2.42 -3.78 7.42
C ASN A 139 -1.63 -3.45 6.17
N LEU A 140 -2.30 -2.82 5.21
CA LEU A 140 -1.70 -2.22 4.04
C LEU A 140 -1.72 -0.70 4.21
N ASP A 141 -0.56 -0.07 4.20
CA ASP A 141 -0.43 1.38 4.25
C ASP A 141 -0.41 1.92 2.81
N LEU A 142 -1.52 2.51 2.39
CA LEU A 142 -1.64 3.19 1.11
C LEU A 142 -1.41 4.68 1.35
N PHE A 143 -0.74 5.35 0.43
CA PHE A 143 -0.53 6.79 0.56
C PHE A 143 -0.59 7.53 -0.77
N VAL A 144 -0.90 8.82 -0.68
CA VAL A 144 -0.84 9.78 -1.78
C VAL A 144 0.20 10.82 -1.42
N SER A 145 1.22 10.95 -2.27
CA SER A 145 2.27 11.93 -2.10
C SER A 145 1.99 13.16 -2.98
N LEU A 146 1.76 14.31 -2.34
CA LEU A 146 1.58 15.61 -3.01
C LEU A 146 2.90 16.36 -3.03
N HIS A 147 3.38 16.70 -4.22
CA HIS A 147 4.62 17.40 -4.45
C HIS A 147 4.36 18.81 -4.96
N ALA A 148 4.96 19.84 -4.36
CA ALA A 148 5.00 21.17 -4.94
C ALA A 148 5.78 21.12 -6.26
N ALA A 149 5.19 21.64 -7.33
CA ALA A 149 5.85 21.72 -8.63
C ALA A 149 6.30 23.16 -8.92
N HIS A 150 7.44 23.33 -9.59
CA HIS A 150 7.96 24.59 -10.12
C HIS A 150 8.42 25.65 -9.11
N LYS A 151 8.29 25.45 -7.79
CA LYS A 151 8.81 26.38 -6.79
C LYS A 151 9.51 25.62 -5.67
N GLU A 152 10.71 26.06 -5.35
CA GLU A 152 11.51 25.53 -4.24
C GLU A 152 10.88 25.89 -2.88
N ILE A 153 11.36 25.21 -1.84
CA ILE A 153 10.82 25.34 -0.49
C ILE A 153 10.89 26.73 0.10
N ASP A 154 11.88 27.52 -0.29
CA ASP A 154 12.02 28.92 0.13
C ASP A 154 10.94 29.84 -0.45
N GLN A 155 10.23 29.39 -1.49
CA GLN A 155 9.16 30.11 -2.16
C GLN A 155 7.77 29.53 -1.89
N LEU A 156 7.64 28.20 -1.71
CA LEU A 156 6.37 27.52 -1.51
C LEU A 156 6.49 26.36 -0.52
N ILE A 157 5.63 26.38 0.49
CA ILE A 157 5.43 25.26 1.42
C ILE A 157 4.01 24.73 1.27
N LEU A 158 3.89 23.42 1.12
CA LEU A 158 2.63 22.70 1.27
C LEU A 158 2.42 22.39 2.75
N ASN A 159 1.27 22.79 3.28
CA ASN A 159 0.85 22.52 4.65
C ASN A 159 -0.38 21.60 4.61
N PRO A 160 -0.30 20.32 5.07
CA PRO A 160 -1.45 19.45 5.08
C PRO A 160 -2.36 19.84 6.25
N THR A 161 -3.57 20.31 5.96
CA THR A 161 -4.51 20.78 6.99
C THR A 161 -5.56 19.76 7.31
N LYS A 162 -6.02 18.99 6.31
CA LYS A 162 -7.10 18.03 6.48
C LYS A 162 -6.96 16.85 5.55
N PHE A 163 -7.31 15.69 6.10
CA PHE A 163 -7.45 14.46 5.34
C PHE A 163 -8.72 13.76 5.83
N GLU A 164 -9.62 13.40 4.94
CA GLU A 164 -10.88 12.77 5.31
C GLU A 164 -11.41 11.85 4.21
N LEU A 165 -12.29 10.94 4.63
CA LEU A 165 -13.15 10.21 3.73
C LEU A 165 -14.36 11.08 3.40
N ARG A 166 -14.85 11.02 2.16
CA ARG A 166 -16.10 11.66 1.78
C ARG A 166 -17.24 11.22 2.72
N ASP A 167 -18.20 12.10 2.97
CA ASP A 167 -19.42 11.79 3.71
C ASP A 167 -20.06 10.51 3.19
N GLY A 168 -20.11 9.48 4.03
CA GLY A 168 -20.60 8.14 3.68
C GLY A 168 -20.00 7.07 4.57
N SER A 169 -20.40 5.82 4.38
CA SER A 169 -19.73 4.71 5.05
C SER A 169 -18.40 4.38 4.34
N ALA A 170 -17.37 4.02 5.10
CA ALA A 170 -16.09 3.62 4.52
C ALA A 170 -16.25 2.48 3.49
N SER A 171 -17.25 1.60 3.66
CA SER A 171 -17.57 0.53 2.72
C SER A 171 -18.15 1.00 1.38
N GLU A 172 -18.65 2.24 1.28
CA GLU A 172 -19.10 2.82 0.03
C GLU A 172 -17.95 3.47 -0.75
N ILE A 173 -16.91 3.89 -0.03
CA ILE A 173 -15.74 4.55 -0.60
C ILE A 173 -14.70 3.52 -1.05
N ILE A 174 -14.57 2.42 -0.30
CA ILE A 174 -13.57 1.38 -0.55
C ILE A 174 -14.25 0.19 -1.21
N ARG A 175 -13.86 -0.10 -2.44
CA ARG A 175 -14.38 -1.27 -3.17
C ARG A 175 -13.44 -2.45 -3.06
N GLY A 176 -14.01 -3.62 -2.77
CA GLY A 176 -13.29 -4.89 -2.68
C GLY A 176 -13.26 -5.44 -1.26
N ASN A 177 -12.29 -6.32 -1.00
CA ASN A 177 -12.18 -7.07 0.27
C ASN A 177 -11.29 -6.34 1.30
N TRP A 178 -11.37 -5.01 1.30
CA TRP A 178 -10.57 -4.15 2.17
C TRP A 178 -11.47 -3.30 3.05
N SER A 179 -11.06 -3.12 4.29
CA SER A 179 -11.72 -2.25 5.25
C SER A 179 -10.78 -1.14 5.70
N PHE A 180 -11.33 0.06 5.91
CA PHE A 180 -10.56 1.19 6.43
C PHE A 180 -10.29 1.00 7.91
N SER A 181 -9.04 1.17 8.31
CA SER A 181 -8.58 1.01 9.69
C SER A 181 -8.14 2.33 10.33
N GLY A 182 -7.64 3.27 9.55
CA GLY A 182 -7.19 4.56 10.05
C GLY A 182 -6.50 5.42 9.01
N GLU A 183 -6.18 6.64 9.41
CA GLU A 183 -5.52 7.62 8.56
C GLU A 183 -4.36 8.29 9.29
N ARG A 184 -3.38 8.75 8.53
CA ARG A 184 -2.22 9.49 9.04
C ARG A 184 -1.75 10.47 7.97
N THR A 185 -1.45 11.70 8.37
CA THR A 185 -0.88 12.71 7.50
C THR A 185 0.55 13.02 7.94
N ILE A 186 1.47 13.06 6.98
CA ILE A 186 2.86 13.43 7.19
C ILE A 186 3.13 14.69 6.38
N GLY A 187 3.38 15.80 7.06
CA GLY A 187 3.72 17.08 6.45
C GLY A 187 5.18 17.44 6.63
N ASN A 188 5.57 18.56 6.03
CA ASN A 188 6.93 19.11 6.10
C ASN A 188 8.01 18.14 5.60
N LEU A 189 7.67 17.34 4.60
CA LEU A 189 8.62 16.52 3.88
C LEU A 189 9.20 17.31 2.71
N PHE A 190 10.39 16.90 2.26
CA PHE A 190 11.09 17.57 1.17
C PHE A 190 11.64 16.52 0.21
N TYR A 191 11.62 16.83 -1.07
CA TYR A 191 12.24 16.01 -2.10
C TYR A 191 13.13 16.86 -3.01
N SER A 192 14.12 16.26 -3.62
CA SER A 192 14.97 16.87 -4.63
C SER A 192 14.73 16.20 -5.98
N LEU A 193 14.69 17.00 -7.04
CA LEU A 193 14.63 16.47 -8.43
C LEU A 193 15.99 16.04 -8.94
N THR A 194 17.07 16.51 -8.30
CA THR A 194 18.45 16.21 -8.68
C THR A 194 19.12 15.48 -7.51
N ASN A 195 20.21 14.77 -7.79
CA ASN A 195 21.05 14.16 -6.74
C ASN A 195 21.85 15.19 -5.91
N ASP A 196 21.68 16.47 -6.23
CA ASP A 196 22.30 17.59 -5.54
C ASP A 196 21.22 18.19 -4.64
N ASP A 197 21.35 18.06 -3.31
CA ASP A 197 20.38 18.52 -2.30
C ASP A 197 20.23 20.07 -2.25
N THR A 198 20.59 20.75 -3.32
CA THR A 198 20.54 22.21 -3.42
C THR A 198 19.14 22.75 -3.76
N GLU A 199 18.33 21.95 -4.46
CA GLU A 199 16.95 22.34 -4.85
C GLU A 199 15.96 21.43 -4.14
N LEU A 200 15.37 21.92 -3.04
CA LEU A 200 14.39 21.19 -2.25
C LEU A 200 12.99 21.70 -2.54
N PHE A 201 12.06 20.79 -2.70
CA PHE A 201 10.64 21.06 -2.92
C PHE A 201 9.81 20.50 -1.78
N SER A 202 8.75 21.20 -1.40
CA SER A 202 7.84 20.76 -0.35
C SER A 202 6.98 19.58 -0.80
N MET A 203 6.76 18.62 0.10
CA MET A 203 6.00 17.42 -0.13
C MET A 203 5.15 17.07 1.10
N ASN A 204 3.96 16.55 0.89
CA ASN A 204 3.09 15.98 1.91
C ASN A 204 2.67 14.57 1.54
N GLU A 205 2.46 13.70 2.52
CA GLU A 205 1.93 12.36 2.34
C GLU A 205 0.66 12.17 3.14
N PHE A 206 -0.39 11.70 2.48
CA PHE A 206 -1.66 11.34 3.07
C PHE A 206 -1.78 9.82 3.06
N HIS A 207 -1.66 9.21 4.25
CA HIS A 207 -1.69 7.78 4.46
C HIS A 207 -3.06 7.31 4.88
N PHE A 208 -3.51 6.20 4.35
CA PHE A 208 -4.71 5.50 4.78
C PHE A 208 -4.42 4.02 4.95
N ILE A 209 -4.72 3.55 6.15
CA ILE A 209 -4.42 2.20 6.57
C ILE A 209 -5.61 1.32 6.25
N MET A 210 -5.37 0.31 5.41
CA MET A 210 -6.36 -0.66 4.99
C MET A 210 -6.10 -1.99 5.67
N HIS A 211 -7.17 -2.65 6.06
CA HIS A 211 -7.12 -4.01 6.61
C HIS A 211 -7.75 -4.99 5.63
N HIS A 212 -7.05 -6.08 5.34
CA HIS A 212 -7.60 -7.13 4.48
C HIS A 212 -8.67 -7.92 5.22
N ASP A 213 -9.78 -8.24 4.56
CA ASP A 213 -10.83 -9.03 5.18
C ASP A 213 -10.30 -10.45 5.47
N PHE A 214 -10.33 -10.83 6.75
CA PHE A 214 -9.90 -12.16 7.23
C PHE A 214 -10.58 -13.30 6.47
N SER A 215 -11.86 -13.13 6.11
CA SER A 215 -12.62 -14.18 5.44
C SER A 215 -12.02 -14.55 4.09
N ASP A 216 -11.56 -13.58 3.32
CA ASP A 216 -10.96 -13.82 2.00
C ASP A 216 -9.64 -14.60 2.11
N GLY A 217 -8.74 -14.18 2.99
CA GLY A 217 -7.49 -14.89 3.25
C GLY A 217 -7.70 -16.28 3.82
N PHE A 218 -8.70 -16.45 4.68
CA PHE A 218 -9.05 -17.77 5.21
C PHE A 218 -9.49 -18.75 4.11
N PHE A 219 -10.42 -18.34 3.24
CA PHE A 219 -10.94 -19.19 2.18
C PHE A 219 -9.93 -19.42 1.05
N LYS A 220 -9.10 -18.43 0.73
CA LYS A 220 -8.11 -18.57 -0.36
C LYS A 220 -6.86 -19.37 0.03
N ILE A 221 -6.41 -19.28 1.29
CA ILE A 221 -5.14 -19.87 1.72
C ILE A 221 -5.31 -20.91 2.80
N ILE A 222 -5.88 -20.56 3.95
CA ILE A 222 -5.87 -21.43 5.13
C ILE A 222 -6.72 -22.68 4.90
N LEU A 223 -7.93 -22.52 4.39
CA LEU A 223 -8.84 -23.64 4.18
C LEU A 223 -8.31 -24.66 3.15
N PRO A 224 -7.84 -24.26 1.94
CA PRO A 224 -7.24 -25.22 1.00
C PRO A 224 -6.01 -25.93 1.56
N VAL A 225 -5.11 -25.21 2.23
CA VAL A 225 -3.93 -25.75 2.89
C VAL A 225 -4.33 -26.80 3.93
N PHE A 226 -5.26 -26.44 4.82
CA PHE A 226 -5.76 -27.35 5.84
C PHE A 226 -6.38 -28.62 5.24
N LEU A 227 -7.23 -28.48 4.21
CA LEU A 227 -7.87 -29.62 3.54
C LEU A 227 -6.85 -30.57 2.87
N ILE A 228 -5.81 -30.00 2.23
CA ILE A 228 -4.76 -30.80 1.61
C ILE A 228 -3.97 -31.60 2.66
N ILE A 229 -3.58 -30.97 3.77
CA ILE A 229 -2.90 -31.64 4.88
C ILE A 229 -3.79 -32.73 5.45
N LEU A 230 -5.06 -32.44 5.71
CA LEU A 230 -6.02 -33.42 6.22
C LEU A 230 -6.17 -34.61 5.28
N LEU A 231 -6.38 -34.38 3.98
CA LEU A 231 -6.48 -35.42 2.98
C LEU A 231 -5.20 -36.26 2.86
N SER A 232 -4.04 -35.59 2.89
CA SER A 232 -2.73 -36.25 2.87
C SER A 232 -2.53 -37.17 4.06
N LEU A 233 -2.93 -36.73 5.26
CA LEU A 233 -2.91 -37.59 6.46
C LEU A 233 -3.92 -38.76 6.38
N LEU A 234 -5.14 -38.49 5.91
CA LEU A 234 -6.17 -39.49 5.75
C LEU A 234 -5.76 -40.59 4.76
N LEU A 235 -5.12 -40.22 3.64
CA LEU A 235 -4.61 -41.19 2.66
C LEU A 235 -3.63 -42.21 3.29
N ASN A 236 -2.86 -41.79 4.28
CA ASN A 236 -1.94 -42.71 4.99
C ASN A 236 -2.61 -43.49 6.11
N ASN A 237 -3.66 -42.96 6.74
CA ASN A 237 -4.31 -43.61 7.90
C ASN A 237 -5.43 -44.57 7.56
N PHE A 238 -6.03 -44.49 6.36
CA PHE A 238 -7.22 -45.27 6.00
C PHE A 238 -6.99 -46.79 5.74
N SER A 239 -5.80 -47.31 6.00
CA SER A 239 -5.51 -48.62 5.40
C SER A 239 -4.96 -49.67 6.27
N SER A 240 -5.22 -49.72 7.52
CA SER A 240 -4.81 -50.84 8.37
C SER A 240 -5.38 -52.20 7.93
N LEU A 241 -6.38 -52.25 7.02
CA LEU A 241 -7.06 -53.46 6.59
C LEU A 241 -6.69 -53.99 5.19
N ALA A 242 -6.01 -53.21 4.34
CA ALA A 242 -5.75 -53.61 2.94
C ALA A 242 -4.51 -52.95 2.32
N PHE A 243 -3.44 -52.77 3.07
CA PHE A 243 -2.27 -52.02 2.63
C PHE A 243 -1.65 -52.57 1.35
N ALA A 244 -1.43 -53.89 1.28
CA ALA A 244 -0.81 -54.53 0.13
C ALA A 244 -1.63 -54.43 -1.17
N ALA A 245 -2.95 -54.27 -1.07
CA ALA A 245 -3.85 -54.19 -2.22
C ALA A 245 -4.05 -52.74 -2.74
N ASN A 246 -3.66 -51.70 -1.99
CA ASN A 246 -4.04 -50.32 -2.25
C ASN A 246 -2.86 -49.32 -2.29
N ALA A 247 -1.62 -49.82 -2.42
CA ALA A 247 -0.44 -48.95 -2.45
C ALA A 247 -0.48 -47.93 -3.60
N ASP A 248 -0.98 -48.34 -4.76
CA ASP A 248 -1.00 -47.51 -5.98
C ASP A 248 -1.91 -46.27 -5.83
N TRP A 249 -3.09 -46.45 -5.23
CA TRP A 249 -3.99 -45.31 -5.06
C TRP A 249 -3.51 -44.32 -3.98
N ARG A 250 -2.76 -44.75 -2.97
CA ARG A 250 -2.13 -43.88 -1.97
C ARG A 250 -1.04 -43.05 -2.58
N ILE A 251 -0.11 -43.69 -3.31
CA ILE A 251 0.97 -42.99 -4.01
C ILE A 251 0.38 -42.05 -5.04
N GLY A 252 -0.60 -42.53 -5.85
CA GLY A 252 -1.31 -41.72 -6.83
C GLY A 252 -2.06 -40.54 -6.18
N GLY A 253 -2.74 -40.77 -5.05
CA GLY A 253 -3.41 -39.72 -4.28
C GLY A 253 -2.46 -38.66 -3.74
N GLN A 254 -1.32 -39.04 -3.16
CA GLN A 254 -0.30 -38.10 -2.68
C GLN A 254 0.31 -37.27 -3.83
N LEU A 255 0.58 -37.90 -4.99
CA LEU A 255 1.06 -37.18 -6.18
C LEU A 255 0.02 -36.18 -6.69
N THR A 256 -1.27 -36.56 -6.69
CA THR A 256 -2.35 -35.64 -7.07
C THR A 256 -2.43 -34.44 -6.11
N LEU A 257 -2.33 -34.67 -4.79
CA LEU A 257 -2.29 -33.59 -3.81
C LEU A 257 -1.08 -32.69 -4.01
N LEU A 258 0.09 -33.28 -4.30
CA LEU A 258 1.29 -32.51 -4.60
C LEU A 258 1.11 -31.55 -5.80
N LEU A 259 0.52 -32.08 -6.89
CA LEU A 259 0.20 -31.25 -8.07
C LEU A 259 -0.83 -30.17 -7.74
N THR A 260 -1.81 -30.47 -6.88
CA THR A 260 -2.81 -29.50 -6.43
C THR A 260 -2.15 -28.37 -5.62
N VAL A 261 -1.21 -28.69 -4.72
CA VAL A 261 -0.44 -27.67 -3.96
C VAL A 261 0.30 -26.74 -4.91
N LEU A 262 1.00 -27.28 -5.90
CA LEU A 262 1.75 -26.49 -6.87
C LEU A 262 0.81 -25.58 -7.69
N ALA A 263 -0.32 -26.12 -8.15
CA ALA A 263 -1.31 -25.34 -8.90
C ALA A 263 -1.90 -24.20 -8.08
N LEU A 264 -2.24 -24.44 -6.80
CA LEU A 264 -2.72 -23.40 -5.89
C LEU A 264 -1.65 -22.34 -5.62
N LYS A 265 -0.39 -22.76 -5.42
CA LYS A 265 0.71 -21.82 -5.23
C LYS A 265 0.86 -20.89 -6.44
N PHE A 266 0.90 -21.42 -7.65
CA PHE A 266 1.01 -20.61 -8.86
C PHE A 266 -0.17 -19.66 -9.06
N SER A 267 -1.38 -20.08 -8.71
CA SER A 267 -2.57 -19.22 -8.77
C SER A 267 -2.44 -18.04 -7.80
N LEU A 268 -1.97 -18.26 -6.58
CA LEU A 268 -1.82 -17.20 -5.59
C LEU A 268 -0.63 -16.28 -5.91
N GLU A 269 0.47 -16.82 -6.45
CA GLU A 269 1.66 -16.05 -6.82
C GLU A 269 1.36 -15.01 -7.90
N SER A 270 0.35 -15.22 -8.74
CA SER A 270 -0.10 -14.24 -9.71
C SER A 270 -0.85 -13.04 -9.10
N GLU A 271 -1.33 -13.16 -7.88
CA GLU A 271 -2.05 -12.08 -7.16
C GLU A 271 -1.14 -11.24 -6.26
N LEU A 272 0.10 -11.68 -6.03
CA LEU A 272 1.03 -11.04 -5.08
C LEU A 272 2.27 -10.51 -5.79
N PRO A 273 2.86 -9.40 -5.31
CA PRO A 273 4.11 -8.88 -5.83
C PRO A 273 5.27 -9.83 -5.51
N GLN A 274 6.30 -9.79 -6.35
CA GLN A 274 7.53 -10.52 -6.09
C GLN A 274 8.31 -9.85 -4.95
N THR A 275 8.51 -10.58 -3.85
CA THR A 275 9.26 -10.07 -2.69
C THR A 275 10.60 -10.78 -2.53
N HIS A 276 11.57 -10.09 -1.93
CA HIS A 276 12.88 -10.66 -1.59
C HIS A 276 12.86 -11.43 -0.25
N TYR A 277 11.71 -11.51 0.41
CA TYR A 277 11.50 -12.20 1.68
C TYR A 277 10.35 -13.20 1.57
N LEU A 278 10.35 -14.17 2.48
CA LEU A 278 9.29 -15.18 2.56
C LEU A 278 8.08 -14.58 3.27
N ASN A 279 6.93 -14.54 2.61
CA ASN A 279 5.68 -14.14 3.23
C ASN A 279 5.00 -15.34 3.92
N PHE A 280 3.97 -15.06 4.76
CA PHE A 280 3.23 -16.10 5.46
C PHE A 280 2.60 -17.15 4.51
N SER A 281 2.05 -16.70 3.39
CA SER A 281 1.45 -17.60 2.40
C SER A 281 2.47 -18.57 1.82
N ASP A 282 3.66 -18.08 1.47
CA ASP A 282 4.75 -18.92 0.97
C ASP A 282 5.19 -19.94 2.02
N ALA A 283 5.34 -19.51 3.28
CA ALA A 283 5.69 -20.40 4.38
C ALA A 283 4.66 -21.53 4.54
N MET A 284 3.37 -21.21 4.46
CA MET A 284 2.30 -22.20 4.54
C MET A 284 2.33 -23.19 3.37
N PHE A 285 2.55 -22.73 2.14
CA PHE A 285 2.68 -23.62 0.98
C PHE A 285 3.92 -24.51 1.07
N ILE A 286 5.04 -24.02 1.57
CA ILE A 286 6.24 -24.83 1.82
C ILE A 286 5.94 -25.91 2.84
N VAL A 287 5.24 -25.59 3.94
CA VAL A 287 4.85 -26.58 4.95
C VAL A 287 3.99 -27.69 4.32
N VAL A 288 2.96 -27.33 3.56
CA VAL A 288 2.10 -28.30 2.88
C VAL A 288 2.89 -29.19 1.93
N LEU A 289 3.78 -28.61 1.14
CA LEU A 289 4.63 -29.31 0.19
C LEU A 289 5.52 -30.31 0.93
N VAL A 290 6.18 -29.89 2.01
CA VAL A 290 7.04 -30.76 2.83
C VAL A 290 6.25 -31.89 3.46
N VAL A 291 5.08 -31.59 4.04
CA VAL A 291 4.20 -32.63 4.64
C VAL A 291 3.72 -33.66 3.61
N THR A 292 3.32 -33.16 2.43
CA THR A 292 2.83 -34.06 1.35
C THR A 292 3.94 -34.95 0.80
N ILE A 293 5.14 -34.37 0.55
CA ILE A 293 6.32 -35.18 0.13
C ILE A 293 6.71 -36.18 1.21
N PHE A 294 6.74 -35.73 2.48
CA PHE A 294 7.04 -36.66 3.59
C PHE A 294 6.05 -37.82 3.67
N ASN A 295 4.76 -37.53 3.55
CA ASN A 295 3.70 -38.56 3.49
C ASN A 295 3.87 -39.52 2.31
N LEU A 296 4.26 -39.00 1.13
CA LEU A 296 4.55 -39.83 -0.04
C LEU A 296 5.71 -40.80 0.23
N VAL A 297 6.83 -40.26 0.78
CA VAL A 297 8.01 -41.07 1.13
C VAL A 297 7.66 -42.14 2.16
N VAL A 298 6.93 -41.77 3.22
CA VAL A 298 6.45 -42.72 4.24
C VAL A 298 5.58 -43.79 3.62
N GLY A 299 4.65 -43.44 2.73
CA GLY A 299 3.81 -44.40 2.02
C GLY A 299 4.62 -45.39 1.20
N ILE A 300 5.63 -44.93 0.46
CA ILE A 300 6.54 -45.82 -0.32
C ILE A 300 7.34 -46.74 0.58
N LEU A 301 7.90 -46.20 1.68
CA LEU A 301 8.69 -47.00 2.63
C LEU A 301 7.88 -48.08 3.30
N ILE A 302 6.68 -47.76 3.75
CA ILE A 302 5.76 -48.73 4.36
C ILE A 302 5.37 -49.84 3.34
N ASN A 303 5.03 -49.45 2.10
CA ASN A 303 4.74 -50.41 1.06
C ASN A 303 5.93 -51.36 0.81
N ASN A 304 7.14 -50.87 0.72
CA ASN A 304 8.34 -51.68 0.57
C ASN A 304 8.58 -52.63 1.76
N LEU A 305 8.29 -52.17 3.00
CA LEU A 305 8.38 -53.02 4.19
C LEU A 305 7.36 -54.18 4.15
N TYR A 306 6.12 -53.90 3.78
CA TYR A 306 5.10 -54.94 3.62
C TYR A 306 5.49 -55.99 2.58
N GLN A 307 6.02 -55.56 1.43
CA GLN A 307 6.46 -56.48 0.38
C GLN A 307 7.68 -57.32 0.76
N LYS A 308 8.66 -56.75 1.51
CA LYS A 308 9.91 -57.45 1.81
C LYS A 308 9.90 -58.24 3.12
N GLN A 309 9.23 -57.72 4.15
CA GLN A 309 9.32 -58.24 5.53
C GLN A 309 7.98 -58.69 6.09
N GLY A 310 6.89 -58.51 5.35
CA GLY A 310 5.56 -58.94 5.73
C GLY A 310 4.94 -58.11 6.87
N ASP A 311 3.72 -58.50 7.23
CA ASP A 311 2.86 -57.78 8.17
C ASP A 311 3.44 -57.64 9.59
N VAL A 312 4.22 -58.62 10.05
CA VAL A 312 4.71 -58.68 11.44
C VAL A 312 5.65 -57.50 11.77
N ILE A 313 6.46 -57.09 10.80
CA ILE A 313 7.44 -56.01 10.98
C ILE A 313 6.84 -54.66 10.51
N ALA A 314 6.06 -54.69 9.45
CA ALA A 314 5.52 -53.44 8.87
C ALA A 314 4.46 -52.77 9.75
N ARG A 315 3.52 -53.54 10.35
CA ARG A 315 2.43 -52.96 11.18
C ARG A 315 2.86 -52.12 12.38
N PRO A 316 3.84 -52.54 13.22
CA PRO A 316 4.25 -51.72 14.35
C PRO A 316 4.91 -50.41 13.90
N ILE A 317 5.65 -50.41 12.79
CA ILE A 317 6.28 -49.21 12.22
C ILE A 317 5.20 -48.26 11.66
N GLU A 318 4.22 -48.80 10.93
CA GLU A 318 3.08 -48.02 10.43
C GLU A 318 2.36 -47.30 11.58
N LYS A 319 2.05 -48.03 12.67
CA LYS A 319 1.35 -47.47 13.81
C LYS A 319 2.12 -46.32 14.53
N ILE A 320 3.46 -46.42 14.54
CA ILE A 320 4.30 -45.32 15.04
C ILE A 320 4.22 -44.12 14.09
N LEU A 321 4.28 -44.33 12.79
CA LEU A 321 4.23 -43.28 11.78
C LEU A 321 2.86 -42.62 11.72
N GLU A 322 1.76 -43.32 11.93
CA GLU A 322 0.41 -42.76 12.08
C GLU A 322 0.31 -41.68 13.18
N THR A 323 1.16 -41.76 14.20
CA THR A 323 1.22 -40.78 15.27
C THR A 323 2.28 -39.68 15.00
N VAL A 324 3.46 -40.08 14.49
CA VAL A 324 4.58 -39.16 14.28
C VAL A 324 4.30 -38.15 13.15
N VAL A 325 3.66 -38.60 12.05
CA VAL A 325 3.42 -37.73 10.89
C VAL A 325 2.49 -36.55 11.19
N PRO A 326 1.33 -36.73 11.87
CA PRO A 326 0.50 -35.61 12.27
C PRO A 326 1.21 -34.66 13.23
N LEU A 327 1.98 -35.16 14.19
CA LEU A 327 2.76 -34.32 15.12
C LEU A 327 3.83 -33.52 14.38
N PHE A 328 4.49 -34.11 13.39
CA PHE A 328 5.44 -33.41 12.52
C PHE A 328 4.75 -32.29 11.73
N ALA A 329 3.57 -32.53 11.16
CA ALA A 329 2.79 -31.52 10.45
C ALA A 329 2.42 -30.33 11.38
N VAL A 330 1.93 -30.62 12.58
CA VAL A 330 1.61 -29.59 13.58
C VAL A 330 2.85 -28.79 13.97
N ALA A 331 3.99 -29.45 14.17
CA ALA A 331 5.25 -28.77 14.50
C ALA A 331 5.71 -27.82 13.39
N LEU A 332 5.60 -28.25 12.11
CA LEU A 332 5.95 -27.40 10.97
C LEU A 332 5.02 -26.19 10.83
N ILE A 333 3.70 -26.39 11.00
CA ILE A 333 2.72 -25.32 10.98
C ILE A 333 3.03 -24.30 12.10
N SER A 334 3.28 -24.80 13.32
CA SER A 334 3.62 -23.93 14.46
C SER A 334 4.92 -23.16 14.23
N LEU A 335 5.92 -23.81 13.60
CA LEU A 335 7.18 -23.15 13.24
C LEU A 335 6.96 -22.07 12.18
N ALA A 336 6.12 -22.30 11.17
CA ALA A 336 5.80 -21.32 10.14
C ALA A 336 5.14 -20.08 10.76
N PHE A 337 4.16 -20.28 11.64
CA PHE A 337 3.55 -19.18 12.39
C PHE A 337 4.57 -18.41 13.23
N TYR A 338 5.43 -19.12 13.96
CA TYR A 338 6.46 -18.49 14.78
C TYR A 338 7.41 -17.62 13.96
N LEU A 339 7.91 -18.13 12.83
CA LEU A 339 8.86 -17.40 11.99
C LEU A 339 8.25 -16.19 11.27
N THR A 340 6.93 -16.17 11.07
CA THR A 340 6.27 -15.08 10.35
C THR A 340 5.78 -13.96 11.27
N PHE A 341 5.38 -14.29 12.51
CA PHE A 341 4.74 -13.32 13.41
C PHE A 341 5.62 -12.88 14.59
N ILE A 342 6.82 -13.42 14.74
CA ILE A 342 7.80 -13.06 15.77
C ILE A 342 9.13 -12.64 15.14
#